data_4b3da70aa91375ec50c75f3b1b7643d7
#
_entry.id   4b3da70aa91375ec50c75f3b1b7643d7
#
_cell.length_a   1.000
_cell.length_b   1.000
_cell.length_c   1.000
_cell.angle_alpha   90.00
_cell.angle_beta   90.00
_cell.angle_gamma   90.00
#
_symmetry.space_group_name_H-M   'P 1'
#
loop_
_entity.id
_entity.type
_entity.pdbx_description
1 polymer ?
#
loop_
_entity_poly.entity_id
_entity_poly.type
_entity_poly.pdbx_seq_one_letter_code
_entity_poly.pdbx_strand_id
1 'polypeptide(L)'
;MEKNYDAIIIGAGVIGAAIAFELSKKGYRTLNIDRNPSSGYGSTSASCAIIRVHYSTFDGCALAYEGYHYWKKWEEYLEYKDENGLAKFIECGCMIYQTHENDYLKNIIARANELQIPFEKWEPELIQRKLPIVNTKQFGPVKLTADKEFGKNSGENLRGAIFFPTAGYINDPQLSAHNLQRASEKKGGHYLFNSSVEKIMINKERTSGVVLSNGEKIYAPIVVNVAGPHSMKINQLAGVEEEMNIKTKALKVEVAHVKPPKGFDYEKNAFVISDSDIGCYSRPEIGNHVLIGSEDPKCDERIFVDPDDWDQNFTEQWKTQLLRQAQRFPDMPISTNIKGVVALYDVSDDWIPIYDKSSLPGFYMAIGSSGNQYKNAPIAGVMMADLIEKCENGHDHDKDPIKLNLSNIKRDINVGFYSRNRIINKESSMSVLG
;
A
#
# COMPACT_ATOMS: atom_id res chain seq x y z
N MET A 1 1.09 33.67 -18.98
CA MET A 1 1.79 32.56 -19.69
C MET A 1 0.98 31.30 -19.42
N GLU A 2 0.60 30.57 -20.47
CA GLU A 2 -0.04 29.27 -20.29
C GLU A 2 0.94 28.35 -19.56
N LYS A 3 0.45 27.71 -18.48
CA LYS A 3 1.25 26.73 -17.72
C LYS A 3 1.17 25.40 -18.46
N ASN A 4 2.17 25.11 -19.28
CA ASN A 4 2.27 23.89 -20.06
C ASN A 4 3.21 22.90 -19.37
N TYR A 5 2.74 21.68 -19.16
CA TYR A 5 3.49 20.54 -18.64
C TYR A 5 3.43 19.38 -19.64
N ASP A 6 4.33 18.41 -19.48
CA ASP A 6 4.27 17.17 -20.27
C ASP A 6 3.28 16.18 -19.62
N ALA A 7 3.24 16.16 -18.29
CA ALA A 7 2.33 15.31 -17.53
C ALA A 7 1.78 16.01 -16.27
N ILE A 8 0.48 15.83 -16.01
CA ILE A 8 -0.17 16.18 -14.75
C ILE A 8 -0.46 14.89 -13.99
N ILE A 9 -0.05 14.84 -12.71
CA ILE A 9 -0.30 13.74 -11.80
C ILE A 9 -1.31 14.21 -10.75
N ILE A 10 -2.50 13.61 -10.71
CA ILE A 10 -3.55 13.95 -9.75
C ILE A 10 -3.34 13.09 -8.50
N GLY A 11 -2.76 13.70 -7.48
CA GLY A 11 -2.35 13.11 -6.22
C GLY A 11 -0.85 13.24 -5.97
N ALA A 12 -0.49 13.60 -4.74
CA ALA A 12 0.89 13.71 -4.25
C ALA A 12 1.15 12.75 -3.07
N GLY A 13 0.45 11.62 -3.02
CA GLY A 13 0.79 10.50 -2.16
C GLY A 13 2.10 9.84 -2.59
N VAL A 14 2.59 8.85 -1.85
CA VAL A 14 3.87 8.18 -2.12
C VAL A 14 3.97 7.61 -3.54
N ILE A 15 2.87 7.05 -4.09
CA ILE A 15 2.84 6.51 -5.47
C ILE A 15 2.88 7.65 -6.49
N GLY A 16 2.07 8.71 -6.31
CA GLY A 16 2.05 9.87 -7.21
C GLY A 16 3.38 10.62 -7.22
N ALA A 17 4.03 10.76 -6.07
CA ALA A 17 5.36 11.35 -5.97
C ALA A 17 6.44 10.48 -6.64
N ALA A 18 6.35 9.14 -6.52
CA ALA A 18 7.24 8.21 -7.21
C ALA A 18 7.08 8.27 -8.74
N ILE A 19 5.85 8.34 -9.24
CA ILE A 19 5.59 8.50 -10.69
C ILE A 19 6.17 9.81 -11.21
N ALA A 20 5.96 10.91 -10.47
CA ALA A 20 6.53 12.21 -10.83
C ALA A 20 8.06 12.16 -10.88
N PHE A 21 8.68 11.53 -9.89
CA PHE A 21 10.13 11.39 -9.83
C PHE A 21 10.66 10.60 -11.03
N GLU A 22 10.07 9.44 -11.34
CA GLU A 22 10.52 8.61 -12.46
C GLU A 22 10.27 9.26 -13.83
N LEU A 23 9.13 9.95 -14.02
CA LEU A 23 8.90 10.74 -15.23
C LEU A 23 9.88 11.91 -15.35
N SER A 24 10.17 12.61 -14.24
CA SER A 24 11.17 13.69 -14.24
C SER A 24 12.58 13.19 -14.54
N LYS A 25 12.97 11.97 -14.12
CA LYS A 25 14.22 11.31 -14.52
C LYS A 25 14.31 11.09 -16.04
N LYS A 26 13.16 10.83 -16.69
CA LYS A 26 13.05 10.69 -18.15
C LYS A 26 12.95 12.03 -18.87
N GLY A 27 13.01 13.16 -18.18
CA GLY A 27 12.99 14.50 -18.75
C GLY A 27 11.59 15.11 -18.93
N TYR A 28 10.53 14.46 -18.46
CA TYR A 28 9.20 15.04 -18.47
C TYR A 28 9.08 16.18 -17.46
N ARG A 29 8.50 17.30 -17.88
CA ARG A 29 8.10 18.39 -16.99
C ARG A 29 6.77 18.03 -16.35
N THR A 30 6.79 17.59 -15.08
CA THR A 30 5.62 17.10 -14.36
C THR A 30 5.01 18.16 -13.46
N LEU A 31 3.69 18.04 -13.20
CA LEU A 31 2.99 18.76 -12.15
C LEU A 31 2.12 17.80 -11.35
N ASN A 32 2.45 17.62 -10.07
CA ASN A 32 1.52 16.99 -9.13
C ASN A 32 0.51 18.00 -8.60
N ILE A 33 -0.77 17.63 -8.60
CA ILE A 33 -1.85 18.43 -8.03
C ILE A 33 -2.46 17.64 -6.88
N ASP A 34 -2.50 18.25 -5.68
CA ASP A 34 -3.14 17.62 -4.52
C ASP A 34 -4.01 18.62 -3.78
N ARG A 35 -5.17 18.15 -3.31
CA ARG A 35 -6.11 18.94 -2.50
C ARG A 35 -5.58 19.20 -1.09
N ASN A 36 -4.66 18.37 -0.61
CA ASN A 36 -4.03 18.49 0.70
C ASN A 36 -2.86 19.49 0.69
N PRO A 37 -2.41 19.94 1.87
CA PRO A 37 -1.40 20.99 2.00
C PRO A 37 0.03 20.54 1.71
N SER A 38 0.30 19.24 1.63
CA SER A 38 1.64 18.71 1.41
C SER A 38 1.60 17.30 0.82
N SER A 39 2.73 16.84 0.26
CA SER A 39 2.87 15.47 -0.21
C SER A 39 2.70 14.47 0.94
N GLY A 40 2.12 13.32 0.62
CA GLY A 40 1.89 12.24 1.57
C GLY A 40 0.83 12.49 2.64
N TYR A 41 0.14 13.64 2.66
CA TYR A 41 -0.79 14.01 3.73
C TYR A 41 -2.07 13.15 3.81
N GLY A 42 -2.43 12.44 2.74
CA GLY A 42 -3.61 11.54 2.71
C GLY A 42 -3.33 10.16 3.30
N SER A 43 -3.79 9.11 2.62
CA SER A 43 -3.61 7.69 3.04
C SER A 43 -2.15 7.30 3.23
N THR A 44 -1.19 8.00 2.62
CA THR A 44 0.24 7.76 2.82
C THR A 44 0.67 7.99 4.25
N SER A 45 0.35 9.16 4.85
CA SER A 45 0.70 9.48 6.25
C SER A 45 0.00 8.57 7.25
N ALA A 46 -1.18 8.06 6.89
CA ALA A 46 -1.96 7.13 7.70
C ALA A 46 -1.51 5.66 7.55
N SER A 47 -0.56 5.37 6.67
CA SER A 47 -0.10 4.02 6.40
C SER A 47 0.79 3.48 7.53
N CYS A 48 0.64 2.19 7.85
CA CYS A 48 1.64 1.47 8.66
C CYS A 48 2.98 1.31 7.93
N ALA A 49 3.05 1.64 6.65
CA ALA A 49 4.26 1.65 5.81
C ALA A 49 5.08 0.34 5.89
N ILE A 50 4.40 -0.79 5.98
CA ILE A 50 5.01 -2.12 6.06
C ILE A 50 5.64 -2.46 4.71
N ILE A 51 6.91 -2.83 4.74
CA ILE A 51 7.65 -3.38 3.62
C ILE A 51 7.71 -4.90 3.83
N ARG A 52 6.80 -5.63 3.20
CA ARG A 52 6.79 -7.10 3.16
C ARG A 52 7.03 -7.57 1.72
N VAL A 53 7.60 -8.75 1.55
CA VAL A 53 8.05 -9.29 0.26
C VAL A 53 7.23 -10.51 -0.20
N HIS A 54 6.10 -10.76 0.44
CA HIS A 54 5.26 -11.92 0.17
C HIS A 54 3.83 -11.50 -0.19
N TYR A 55 3.28 -12.19 -1.17
CA TYR A 55 1.89 -12.08 -1.65
C TYR A 55 1.39 -13.47 -2.08
N SER A 56 0.10 -13.59 -2.35
CA SER A 56 -0.51 -14.82 -2.86
C SER A 56 -0.12 -15.09 -4.33
N THR A 57 0.08 -14.03 -5.11
CA THR A 57 0.40 -14.07 -6.55
C THR A 57 1.89 -13.94 -6.83
N PHE A 58 2.37 -14.51 -7.96
CA PHE A 58 3.76 -14.39 -8.39
C PHE A 58 4.14 -12.93 -8.66
N ASP A 59 3.33 -12.23 -9.48
CA ASP A 59 3.61 -10.83 -9.85
C ASP A 59 3.61 -9.90 -8.63
N GLY A 60 2.70 -10.12 -7.68
CA GLY A 60 2.68 -9.39 -6.41
C GLY A 60 3.94 -9.61 -5.57
N CYS A 61 4.41 -10.86 -5.45
CA CYS A 61 5.68 -11.19 -4.77
C CYS A 61 6.88 -10.55 -5.48
N ALA A 62 6.95 -10.68 -6.80
CA ALA A 62 8.06 -10.17 -7.61
C ALA A 62 8.16 -8.64 -7.49
N LEU A 63 7.03 -7.94 -7.64
CA LEU A 63 6.97 -6.48 -7.52
C LEU A 63 7.37 -6.02 -6.11
N ALA A 64 6.88 -6.70 -5.06
CA ALA A 64 7.20 -6.34 -3.68
C ALA A 64 8.68 -6.60 -3.34
N TYR A 65 9.26 -7.69 -3.84
CA TYR A 65 10.66 -8.00 -3.61
C TYR A 65 11.59 -7.06 -4.38
N GLU A 66 11.23 -6.66 -5.60
CA GLU A 66 11.92 -5.57 -6.31
C GLU A 66 11.83 -4.27 -5.52
N GLY A 67 10.61 -3.90 -5.04
CA GLY A 67 10.37 -2.69 -4.25
C GLY A 67 11.21 -2.62 -2.97
N TYR A 68 11.42 -3.76 -2.29
CA TYR A 68 12.29 -3.83 -1.11
C TYR A 68 13.70 -3.29 -1.39
N HIS A 69 14.28 -3.60 -2.55
CA HIS A 69 15.63 -3.16 -2.89
C HIS A 69 15.74 -1.63 -3.03
N TYR A 70 14.70 -0.96 -3.49
CA TYR A 70 14.64 0.51 -3.54
C TYR A 70 14.62 1.12 -2.12
N TRP A 71 13.82 0.58 -1.23
CA TRP A 71 13.78 1.05 0.16
C TRP A 71 15.09 0.78 0.91
N LYS A 72 15.73 -0.35 0.64
CA LYS A 72 17.04 -0.70 1.20
C LYS A 72 18.13 0.28 0.78
N LYS A 73 18.02 0.84 -0.41
CA LYS A 73 18.94 1.79 -1.03
C LYS A 73 18.30 3.16 -1.25
N TRP A 74 17.49 3.61 -0.28
CA TRP A 74 16.63 4.77 -0.45
C TRP A 74 17.38 6.04 -0.86
N GLU A 75 18.53 6.37 -0.21
CA GLU A 75 19.37 7.52 -0.53
C GLU A 75 19.96 7.42 -1.96
N GLU A 76 20.44 6.22 -2.34
CA GLU A 76 20.96 5.98 -3.70
C GLU A 76 19.87 6.13 -4.77
N TYR A 77 18.67 5.63 -4.48
CA TYR A 77 17.53 5.72 -5.40
C TYR A 77 17.10 7.16 -5.65
N LEU A 78 17.02 7.98 -4.61
CA LEU A 78 16.58 9.37 -4.71
C LEU A 78 17.60 10.26 -5.41
N GLU A 79 18.90 9.94 -5.33
CA GLU A 79 19.99 10.80 -5.82
C GLU A 79 19.92 12.24 -5.26
N TYR A 80 19.31 12.40 -4.10
CA TYR A 80 19.05 13.69 -3.46
C TYR A 80 19.04 13.58 -1.93
N LYS A 81 19.60 14.58 -1.27
CA LYS A 81 19.53 14.73 0.20
C LYS A 81 18.50 15.80 0.53
N ASP A 82 17.42 15.36 1.15
CA ASP A 82 16.33 16.22 1.59
C ASP A 82 16.77 17.01 2.84
N GLU A 83 16.40 18.27 2.90
CA GLU A 83 16.67 19.17 4.04
C GLU A 83 15.98 18.70 5.34
N ASN A 84 14.88 17.94 5.24
CA ASN A 84 14.20 17.35 6.40
C ASN A 84 14.76 15.96 6.78
N GLY A 85 15.83 15.52 6.13
CA GLY A 85 16.38 14.17 6.26
C GLY A 85 15.65 13.15 5.40
N LEU A 86 16.03 11.88 5.56
CA LEU A 86 15.47 10.78 4.80
C LEU A 86 14.64 9.86 5.69
N ALA A 87 13.52 9.41 5.16
CA ALA A 87 12.76 8.30 5.74
C ALA A 87 13.66 7.05 5.81
N LYS A 88 13.55 6.30 6.92
CA LYS A 88 14.41 5.15 7.18
C LYS A 88 13.63 3.85 7.07
N PHE A 89 14.19 2.91 6.34
CA PHE A 89 13.72 1.53 6.36
C PHE A 89 14.27 0.82 7.60
N ILE A 90 13.37 0.40 8.48
CA ILE A 90 13.66 -0.41 9.67
C ILE A 90 13.45 -1.87 9.29
N GLU A 91 14.53 -2.56 8.99
CA GLU A 91 14.53 -3.95 8.54
C GLU A 91 14.48 -4.90 9.75
N CYS A 92 13.31 -5.00 10.38
CA CYS A 92 13.09 -5.85 11.55
C CYS A 92 12.59 -7.26 11.20
N GLY A 93 12.29 -7.52 9.93
CA GLY A 93 11.67 -8.76 9.47
C GLY A 93 10.14 -8.75 9.57
N CYS A 94 9.54 -9.79 8.96
CA CYS A 94 8.09 -10.05 9.02
C CYS A 94 7.86 -11.52 9.34
N MET A 95 7.08 -11.80 10.38
CA MET A 95 6.69 -13.12 10.81
C MET A 95 5.22 -13.37 10.51
N ILE A 96 4.91 -14.52 9.92
CA ILE A 96 3.55 -14.98 9.66
C ILE A 96 3.37 -16.27 10.46
N TYR A 97 2.45 -16.28 11.42
CA TYR A 97 2.14 -17.50 12.15
C TYR A 97 1.51 -18.56 11.25
N GLN A 98 1.92 -19.82 11.43
CA GLN A 98 1.29 -20.97 10.78
C GLN A 98 0.13 -21.46 11.63
N THR A 99 -1.07 -21.38 11.10
CA THR A 99 -2.33 -21.69 11.78
C THR A 99 -3.20 -22.59 10.91
N HIS A 100 -4.38 -22.98 11.39
CA HIS A 100 -5.37 -23.68 10.57
C HIS A 100 -6.06 -22.74 9.54
N GLU A 101 -6.02 -21.41 9.78
CA GLU A 101 -6.72 -20.41 8.99
C GLU A 101 -5.94 -19.96 7.74
N ASN A 102 -4.66 -20.34 7.60
CA ASN A 102 -3.81 -19.81 6.55
C ASN A 102 -3.07 -20.86 5.71
N ASP A 103 -3.76 -21.87 5.26
CA ASP A 103 -3.23 -22.90 4.33
C ASP A 103 -2.64 -22.29 3.03
N TYR A 104 -3.01 -21.04 2.69
CA TYR A 104 -2.44 -20.27 1.59
C TYR A 104 -0.93 -19.99 1.75
N LEU A 105 -0.35 -20.15 2.95
CA LEU A 105 1.09 -20.03 3.17
C LEU A 105 1.92 -20.98 2.30
N LYS A 106 1.35 -22.11 1.88
CA LYS A 106 2.02 -23.04 0.93
C LYS A 106 2.34 -22.33 -0.39
N ASN A 107 1.40 -21.52 -0.90
CA ASN A 107 1.58 -20.75 -2.13
C ASN A 107 2.64 -19.65 -1.92
N ILE A 108 2.58 -18.93 -0.81
CA ILE A 108 3.58 -17.91 -0.45
C ILE A 108 5.00 -18.52 -0.42
N ILE A 109 5.16 -19.66 0.24
CA ILE A 109 6.46 -20.39 0.31
C ILE A 109 6.92 -20.83 -1.08
N ALA A 110 6.00 -21.32 -1.91
CA ALA A 110 6.33 -21.72 -3.29
C ALA A 110 6.83 -20.51 -4.11
N ARG A 111 6.13 -19.35 -4.03
CA ARG A 111 6.55 -18.12 -4.70
C ARG A 111 7.87 -17.58 -4.16
N ALA A 112 8.08 -17.65 -2.84
CA ALA A 112 9.35 -17.26 -2.23
C ALA A 112 10.53 -18.10 -2.74
N ASN A 113 10.36 -19.43 -2.86
CA ASN A 113 11.37 -20.31 -3.43
C ASN A 113 11.65 -20.00 -4.92
N GLU A 114 10.61 -19.78 -5.72
CA GLU A 114 10.72 -19.47 -7.15
C GLU A 114 11.48 -18.15 -7.39
N LEU A 115 11.22 -17.15 -6.54
CA LEU A 115 11.85 -15.83 -6.62
C LEU A 115 13.14 -15.73 -5.79
N GLN A 116 13.56 -16.81 -5.12
CA GLN A 116 14.72 -16.84 -4.24
C GLN A 116 14.64 -15.78 -3.11
N ILE A 117 13.44 -15.52 -2.62
CA ILE A 117 13.22 -14.65 -1.46
C ILE A 117 13.66 -15.42 -0.21
N PRO A 118 14.58 -14.89 0.61
CA PRO A 118 15.01 -15.59 1.82
C PRO A 118 13.89 -15.65 2.86
N PHE A 119 13.69 -16.83 3.43
CA PHE A 119 12.78 -17.03 4.55
C PHE A 119 13.29 -18.13 5.48
N GLU A 120 12.83 -18.12 6.72
CA GLU A 120 13.11 -19.11 7.74
C GLU A 120 11.80 -19.75 8.22
N LYS A 121 11.86 -21.03 8.60
CA LYS A 121 10.77 -21.71 9.31
C LYS A 121 11.10 -21.73 10.79
N TRP A 122 10.21 -21.17 11.59
CA TRP A 122 10.37 -21.12 13.04
C TRP A 122 9.39 -22.06 13.71
N GLU A 123 9.93 -22.95 14.53
CA GLU A 123 9.13 -23.79 15.43
C GLU A 123 8.61 -22.97 16.62
N PRO A 124 7.52 -23.39 17.29
CA PRO A 124 6.90 -22.64 18.40
C PRO A 124 7.87 -22.25 19.52
N GLU A 125 8.85 -23.10 19.84
CA GLU A 125 9.87 -22.83 20.86
C GLU A 125 10.82 -21.71 20.46
N LEU A 126 11.13 -21.58 19.17
CA LEU A 126 11.93 -20.47 18.65
C LEU A 126 11.15 -19.18 18.70
N ILE A 127 9.85 -19.22 18.32
CA ILE A 127 8.96 -18.06 18.39
C ILE A 127 8.93 -17.54 19.83
N GLN A 128 8.73 -18.40 20.81
CA GLN A 128 8.64 -18.03 22.22
C GLN A 128 9.96 -17.46 22.76
N ARG A 129 11.10 -17.97 22.29
CA ARG A 129 12.43 -17.41 22.64
C ARG A 129 12.64 -16.01 22.04
N LYS A 130 12.20 -15.80 20.81
CA LYS A 130 12.35 -14.52 20.09
C LYS A 130 11.35 -13.48 20.57
N LEU A 131 10.14 -13.93 20.95
CA LEU A 131 9.03 -13.09 21.37
C LEU A 131 8.41 -13.66 22.66
N PRO A 132 9.06 -13.47 23.82
CA PRO A 132 8.64 -14.13 25.07
C PRO A 132 7.28 -13.70 25.62
N ILE A 133 6.70 -12.63 25.06
CA ILE A 133 5.36 -12.14 25.38
C ILE A 133 4.23 -12.92 24.68
N VAL A 134 4.56 -13.89 23.81
CA VAL A 134 3.60 -14.56 22.95
C VAL A 134 2.88 -15.69 23.68
N ASN A 135 1.56 -15.76 23.51
CA ASN A 135 0.76 -16.94 23.77
C ASN A 135 0.72 -17.78 22.47
N THR A 136 1.28 -18.96 22.50
CA THR A 136 1.36 -19.87 21.34
C THR A 136 0.11 -20.69 21.10
N LYS A 137 -0.96 -20.52 21.87
CA LYS A 137 -2.24 -21.21 21.64
C LYS A 137 -2.96 -20.66 20.40
N GLN A 138 -3.74 -21.51 19.73
CA GLN A 138 -4.61 -21.12 18.64
C GLN A 138 -5.98 -20.66 19.14
N PHE A 139 -6.52 -19.60 18.52
CA PHE A 139 -7.80 -18.98 18.86
C PHE A 139 -8.81 -19.04 17.70
N GLY A 140 -8.32 -19.37 16.50
CA GLY A 140 -9.15 -19.42 15.28
C GLY A 140 -10.35 -20.41 15.37
N PRO A 141 -11.34 -20.26 14.51
CA PRO A 141 -11.51 -19.17 13.56
C PRO A 141 -11.71 -17.81 14.25
N VAL A 142 -11.37 -16.72 13.53
CA VAL A 142 -11.50 -15.35 14.07
C VAL A 142 -12.94 -15.06 14.48
N LYS A 143 -13.11 -14.45 15.66
CA LYS A 143 -14.41 -14.19 16.28
C LYS A 143 -14.64 -12.70 16.53
N LEU A 144 -15.90 -12.29 16.54
CA LEU A 144 -16.31 -11.00 17.08
C LEU A 144 -16.22 -10.99 18.60
N THR A 145 -15.97 -9.83 19.20
CA THR A 145 -15.87 -9.67 20.66
C THR A 145 -17.15 -10.04 21.40
N ALA A 146 -18.31 -9.98 20.75
CA ALA A 146 -19.61 -10.40 21.29
C ALA A 146 -19.84 -11.92 21.26
N ASP A 147 -18.98 -12.69 20.59
CA ASP A 147 -19.10 -14.14 20.52
C ASP A 147 -18.76 -14.76 21.89
N LYS A 148 -19.56 -15.74 22.34
CA LYS A 148 -19.36 -16.45 23.62
C LYS A 148 -18.03 -17.22 23.71
N GLU A 149 -17.48 -17.57 22.54
CA GLU A 149 -16.20 -18.28 22.42
C GLU A 149 -15.02 -17.33 22.21
N PHE A 150 -15.25 -16.00 22.22
CA PHE A 150 -14.17 -15.04 22.13
C PHE A 150 -13.18 -15.21 23.30
N GLY A 151 -11.88 -15.22 23.00
CA GLY A 151 -10.83 -15.41 23.98
C GLY A 151 -10.59 -16.86 24.41
N LYS A 152 -11.43 -17.82 23.99
CA LYS A 152 -11.18 -19.23 24.22
C LYS A 152 -10.27 -19.80 23.15
N ASN A 153 -9.17 -20.43 23.57
CA ASN A 153 -8.28 -21.13 22.65
C ASN A 153 -8.78 -22.55 22.35
N SER A 154 -8.32 -23.14 21.25
CA SER A 154 -8.67 -24.50 20.82
C SER A 154 -8.02 -25.61 21.65
N GLY A 155 -7.07 -25.28 22.53
CA GLY A 155 -6.18 -26.23 23.22
C GLY A 155 -4.92 -26.55 22.43
N GLU A 156 -4.91 -26.38 21.10
CA GLU A 156 -3.76 -26.60 20.24
C GLU A 156 -2.77 -25.43 20.26
N ASN A 157 -1.52 -25.70 19.93
CA ASN A 157 -0.50 -24.66 19.74
C ASN A 157 -0.42 -24.25 18.27
N LEU A 158 0.13 -23.05 18.01
CA LEU A 158 0.57 -22.65 16.68
C LEU A 158 1.49 -23.71 16.08
N ARG A 159 1.40 -23.92 14.78
CA ARG A 159 2.23 -24.88 14.05
C ARG A 159 3.66 -24.39 13.79
N GLY A 160 3.95 -23.13 14.14
CA GLY A 160 5.19 -22.44 13.87
C GLY A 160 4.96 -21.09 13.21
N ALA A 161 5.97 -20.59 12.51
CA ALA A 161 5.88 -19.37 11.71
C ALA A 161 6.82 -19.41 10.50
N ILE A 162 6.50 -18.60 9.50
CA ILE A 162 7.42 -18.25 8.42
C ILE A 162 7.95 -16.84 8.69
N PHE A 163 9.26 -16.70 8.75
CA PHE A 163 9.93 -15.42 8.97
C PHE A 163 10.67 -14.97 7.73
N PHE A 164 10.36 -13.76 7.26
CA PHE A 164 11.03 -13.10 6.13
C PHE A 164 11.98 -12.04 6.69
N PRO A 165 13.31 -12.24 6.67
CA PRO A 165 14.27 -11.27 7.20
C PRO A 165 14.33 -10.00 6.36
N THR A 166 14.06 -10.08 5.06
CA THR A 166 14.04 -8.97 4.09
C THR A 166 12.71 -8.19 4.12
N ALA A 167 12.23 -7.89 5.31
CA ALA A 167 10.98 -7.16 5.53
C ALA A 167 11.14 -6.18 6.71
N GLY A 168 10.15 -5.31 6.89
CA GLY A 168 10.15 -4.32 7.97
C GLY A 168 9.16 -3.20 7.70
N TYR A 169 9.52 -1.97 8.01
CA TYR A 169 8.64 -0.82 7.80
C TYR A 169 9.44 0.48 7.61
N ILE A 170 8.79 1.49 7.04
CA ILE A 170 9.33 2.85 6.96
C ILE A 170 8.88 3.62 8.19
N ASN A 171 9.83 4.25 8.87
CA ASN A 171 9.59 4.97 10.13
C ASN A 171 8.71 6.22 9.99
N ASP A 172 8.78 6.89 8.84
CA ASP A 172 8.00 8.09 8.53
C ASP A 172 7.48 8.03 7.08
N PRO A 173 6.24 7.57 6.90
CA PRO A 173 5.65 7.43 5.56
C PRO A 173 5.40 8.78 4.87
N GLN A 174 5.10 9.85 5.61
CA GLN A 174 4.91 11.17 5.03
C GLN A 174 6.24 11.76 4.53
N LEU A 175 7.29 11.63 5.33
CA LEU A 175 8.64 12.05 4.94
C LEU A 175 9.10 11.32 3.67
N SER A 176 8.77 10.04 3.49
CA SER A 176 9.14 9.32 2.26
C SER A 176 8.50 9.92 0.99
N ALA A 177 7.23 10.36 1.07
CA ALA A 177 6.59 11.06 -0.03
C ALA A 177 7.20 12.45 -0.28
N HIS A 178 7.58 13.16 0.79
CA HIS A 178 8.31 14.41 0.71
C HIS A 178 9.70 14.23 0.07
N ASN A 179 10.43 13.19 0.46
CA ASN A 179 11.73 12.87 -0.16
C ASN A 179 11.60 12.67 -1.69
N LEU A 180 10.57 11.93 -2.14
CA LEU A 180 10.28 11.76 -3.58
C LEU A 180 9.90 13.08 -4.25
N GLN A 181 9.09 13.92 -3.58
CA GLN A 181 8.76 15.26 -4.06
C GLN A 181 10.04 16.07 -4.31
N ARG A 182 10.92 16.18 -3.28
CA ARG A 182 12.14 16.98 -3.38
C ARG A 182 13.10 16.45 -4.45
N ALA A 183 13.22 15.12 -4.57
CA ALA A 183 13.99 14.49 -5.63
C ALA A 183 13.42 14.78 -7.04
N SER A 184 12.08 14.75 -7.19
CA SER A 184 11.38 15.13 -8.42
C SER A 184 11.60 16.61 -8.77
N GLU A 185 11.43 17.51 -7.79
CA GLU A 185 11.62 18.95 -7.98
C GLU A 185 13.05 19.28 -8.43
N LYS A 186 14.05 18.57 -7.89
CA LYS A 186 15.46 18.71 -8.33
C LYS A 186 15.65 18.36 -9.82
N LYS A 187 14.78 17.50 -10.36
CA LYS A 187 14.80 17.08 -11.76
C LYS A 187 13.77 17.85 -12.65
N GLY A 188 13.17 18.92 -12.12
CA GLY A 188 12.24 19.79 -12.87
C GLY A 188 10.75 19.46 -12.69
N GLY A 189 10.38 18.58 -11.76
CA GLY A 189 9.00 18.38 -11.34
C GLY A 189 8.47 19.57 -10.53
N HIS A 190 7.15 19.72 -10.52
CA HIS A 190 6.44 20.78 -9.79
C HIS A 190 5.29 20.20 -8.97
N TYR A 191 4.91 20.90 -7.91
CA TYR A 191 3.80 20.51 -7.05
C TYR A 191 2.88 21.70 -6.80
N LEU A 192 1.57 21.45 -6.83
CA LEU A 192 0.51 22.40 -6.54
C LEU A 192 -0.41 21.79 -5.48
N PHE A 193 -0.28 22.27 -4.26
CA PHE A 193 -1.06 21.85 -3.11
C PHE A 193 -2.30 22.74 -2.91
N ASN A 194 -3.22 22.29 -2.01
CA ASN A 194 -4.48 22.96 -1.72
C ASN A 194 -5.30 23.23 -2.99
N SER A 195 -5.25 22.32 -3.96
CA SER A 195 -5.86 22.48 -5.28
C SER A 195 -6.54 21.18 -5.70
N SER A 196 -7.82 21.28 -6.06
CA SER A 196 -8.63 20.16 -6.51
C SER A 196 -8.87 20.23 -8.01
N VAL A 197 -8.82 19.08 -8.67
CA VAL A 197 -9.21 18.94 -10.08
C VAL A 197 -10.71 18.74 -10.14
N GLU A 198 -11.39 19.56 -10.93
CA GLU A 198 -12.84 19.52 -11.15
C GLU A 198 -13.23 18.94 -12.51
N LYS A 199 -12.33 19.07 -13.49
CA LYS A 199 -12.60 18.56 -14.84
C LYS A 199 -11.31 18.09 -15.53
N ILE A 200 -11.41 16.99 -16.28
CA ILE A 200 -10.41 16.58 -17.25
C ILE A 200 -10.75 17.23 -18.60
N MET A 201 -9.81 17.96 -19.17
CA MET A 201 -9.99 18.57 -20.47
C MET A 201 -9.67 17.56 -21.56
N ILE A 202 -10.57 17.46 -22.55
CA ILE A 202 -10.43 16.57 -23.70
C ILE A 202 -10.47 17.42 -24.98
N ASN A 203 -9.52 17.19 -25.87
CA ASN A 203 -9.45 17.80 -27.18
C ASN A 203 -9.11 16.72 -28.21
N LYS A 204 -9.89 16.61 -29.29
CA LYS A 204 -9.74 15.58 -30.33
C LYS A 204 -9.57 14.17 -29.74
N GLU A 205 -10.51 13.80 -28.85
CA GLU A 205 -10.58 12.48 -28.22
C GLU A 205 -9.34 12.09 -27.38
N ARG A 206 -8.57 13.08 -26.92
CA ARG A 206 -7.38 12.89 -26.09
C ARG A 206 -7.39 13.89 -24.93
N THR A 207 -6.74 13.54 -23.81
CA THR A 207 -6.51 14.50 -22.72
C THR A 207 -5.71 15.71 -23.22
N SER A 208 -6.03 16.88 -22.70
CA SER A 208 -5.31 18.13 -22.98
C SER A 208 -5.00 18.93 -21.73
N GLY A 209 -5.32 18.41 -20.54
CA GLY A 209 -5.05 19.01 -19.25
C GLY A 209 -6.22 18.88 -18.29
N VAL A 210 -6.24 19.77 -17.30
CA VAL A 210 -7.26 19.80 -16.24
C VAL A 210 -7.79 21.21 -15.99
N VAL A 211 -8.99 21.29 -15.39
CA VAL A 211 -9.53 22.51 -14.80
C VAL A 211 -9.57 22.32 -13.29
N LEU A 212 -9.04 23.28 -12.54
CA LEU A 212 -9.08 23.30 -11.10
C LEU A 212 -10.41 23.88 -10.59
N SER A 213 -10.74 23.62 -9.32
CA SER A 213 -11.95 24.14 -8.66
C SER A 213 -12.05 25.68 -8.63
N ASN A 214 -10.93 26.39 -8.75
CA ASN A 214 -10.89 27.85 -8.88
C ASN A 214 -11.08 28.34 -10.34
N GLY A 215 -11.32 27.44 -11.29
CA GLY A 215 -11.49 27.74 -12.71
C GLY A 215 -10.18 27.86 -13.51
N GLU A 216 -9.01 27.73 -12.87
CA GLU A 216 -7.71 27.78 -13.56
C GLU A 216 -7.55 26.54 -14.46
N LYS A 217 -7.07 26.78 -15.70
CA LYS A 217 -6.76 25.71 -16.67
C LYS A 217 -5.26 25.44 -16.69
N ILE A 218 -4.88 24.18 -16.61
CA ILE A 218 -3.51 23.72 -16.73
C ILE A 218 -3.45 22.69 -17.86
N TYR A 219 -2.51 22.88 -18.78
CA TYR A 219 -2.42 22.08 -20.01
C TYR A 219 -1.32 21.03 -19.91
N ALA A 220 -1.64 19.81 -20.28
CA ALA A 220 -0.72 18.71 -20.46
C ALA A 220 -1.35 17.62 -21.33
N PRO A 221 -0.60 16.97 -22.24
CA PRO A 221 -1.11 15.87 -23.06
C PRO A 221 -1.30 14.57 -22.24
N ILE A 222 -0.66 14.47 -21.08
CA ILE A 222 -0.70 13.29 -20.19
C ILE A 222 -1.34 13.70 -18.86
N VAL A 223 -2.32 12.91 -18.41
CA VAL A 223 -2.94 13.02 -17.07
C VAL A 223 -2.89 11.65 -16.41
N VAL A 224 -2.34 11.58 -15.21
CA VAL A 224 -2.21 10.34 -14.43
C VAL A 224 -3.08 10.44 -13.18
N ASN A 225 -4.05 9.56 -13.04
CA ASN A 225 -4.87 9.45 -11.85
C ASN A 225 -4.15 8.62 -10.78
N VAL A 226 -3.81 9.27 -9.66
CA VAL A 226 -3.20 8.64 -8.46
C VAL A 226 -3.89 9.19 -7.20
N ALA A 227 -5.18 9.44 -7.29
CA ALA A 227 -5.95 10.17 -6.28
C ALA A 227 -6.31 9.33 -5.04
N GLY A 228 -5.79 8.09 -4.93
CA GLY A 228 -6.07 7.19 -3.80
C GLY A 228 -7.57 6.95 -3.64
N PRO A 229 -8.17 7.12 -2.45
CA PRO A 229 -9.59 6.87 -2.23
C PRO A 229 -10.55 7.65 -3.14
N HIS A 230 -10.08 8.72 -3.79
CA HIS A 230 -10.85 9.52 -4.75
C HIS A 230 -10.69 9.06 -6.21
N SER A 231 -9.94 8.00 -6.45
CA SER A 231 -9.55 7.57 -7.81
C SER A 231 -10.74 7.34 -8.73
N MET A 232 -11.82 6.73 -8.23
CA MET A 232 -12.99 6.49 -9.06
C MET A 232 -13.70 7.79 -9.45
N LYS A 233 -13.76 8.79 -8.58
CA LYS A 233 -14.30 10.12 -8.91
C LYS A 233 -13.50 10.79 -10.05
N ILE A 234 -12.17 10.66 -10.03
CA ILE A 234 -11.32 11.18 -11.11
C ILE A 234 -11.53 10.40 -12.42
N ASN A 235 -11.73 9.07 -12.36
CA ASN A 235 -12.06 8.28 -13.55
C ASN A 235 -13.42 8.68 -14.14
N GLN A 236 -14.42 9.01 -13.30
CA GLN A 236 -15.70 9.56 -13.73
C GLN A 236 -15.55 10.90 -14.45
N LEU A 237 -14.70 11.81 -13.94
CA LEU A 237 -14.40 13.08 -14.60
C LEU A 237 -13.74 12.90 -15.98
N ALA A 238 -13.02 11.80 -16.17
CA ALA A 238 -12.41 11.44 -17.46
C ALA A 238 -13.36 10.64 -18.37
N GLY A 239 -14.50 10.16 -17.86
CA GLY A 239 -15.46 9.33 -18.58
C GLY A 239 -14.97 7.92 -18.91
N VAL A 240 -14.05 7.36 -18.10
CA VAL A 240 -13.41 6.04 -18.35
C VAL A 240 -13.85 4.95 -17.36
N GLU A 241 -14.73 5.27 -16.41
CA GLU A 241 -15.14 4.31 -15.39
C GLU A 241 -15.90 3.11 -15.98
N GLU A 242 -16.79 3.37 -16.96
CA GLU A 242 -17.69 2.34 -17.49
C GLU A 242 -16.96 1.26 -18.29
N GLU A 243 -15.80 1.57 -18.87
CA GLU A 243 -15.00 0.62 -19.64
C GLU A 243 -14.20 -0.37 -18.79
N MET A 244 -14.08 -0.10 -17.48
CA MET A 244 -13.24 -0.87 -16.57
C MET A 244 -13.96 -2.11 -16.07
N ASN A 245 -13.33 -3.28 -16.19
CA ASN A 245 -13.80 -4.51 -15.56
C ASN A 245 -13.54 -4.52 -14.03
N ILE A 246 -12.43 -3.94 -13.61
CA ILE A 246 -12.05 -3.81 -12.19
C ILE A 246 -12.29 -2.38 -11.74
N LYS A 247 -13.08 -2.20 -10.71
CA LYS A 247 -13.38 -0.89 -10.11
C LYS A 247 -12.78 -0.75 -8.73
N THR A 248 -12.74 0.49 -8.22
CA THR A 248 -12.25 0.76 -6.86
C THR A 248 -13.32 1.44 -6.00
N LYS A 249 -13.20 1.26 -4.69
CA LYS A 249 -14.07 1.86 -3.68
C LYS A 249 -13.25 2.27 -2.46
N ALA A 250 -13.66 3.35 -1.80
CA ALA A 250 -13.04 3.77 -0.56
C ALA A 250 -13.56 2.92 0.61
N LEU A 251 -12.65 2.26 1.33
CA LEU A 251 -12.92 1.44 2.51
C LEU A 251 -12.38 2.14 3.76
N LYS A 252 -13.24 2.39 4.74
CA LYS A 252 -12.83 2.91 6.05
C LYS A 252 -12.04 1.84 6.82
N VAL A 253 -10.89 2.23 7.36
CA VAL A 253 -10.01 1.35 8.14
C VAL A 253 -9.48 2.06 9.38
N GLU A 254 -9.16 1.28 10.40
CA GLU A 254 -8.68 1.77 11.68
C GLU A 254 -7.38 1.04 12.07
N VAL A 255 -6.44 1.78 12.66
CA VAL A 255 -5.21 1.23 13.22
C VAL A 255 -5.08 1.71 14.66
N ALA A 256 -4.95 0.78 15.59
CA ALA A 256 -4.71 1.10 16.99
C ALA A 256 -3.22 1.39 17.24
N HIS A 257 -2.94 2.40 18.08
CA HIS A 257 -1.60 2.79 18.52
C HIS A 257 -1.53 2.69 20.04
N VAL A 258 -0.90 1.65 20.55
CA VAL A 258 -0.96 1.26 21.96
C VAL A 258 0.42 0.92 22.54
N LYS A 259 0.52 0.83 23.86
CA LYS A 259 1.74 0.37 24.54
C LYS A 259 1.86 -1.15 24.44
N PRO A 260 3.09 -1.72 24.34
CA PRO A 260 3.31 -3.15 24.41
C PRO A 260 3.14 -3.68 25.84
N PRO A 261 3.19 -5.01 26.05
CA PRO A 261 3.31 -5.62 27.37
C PRO A 261 4.44 -5.00 28.19
N LYS A 262 4.18 -4.81 29.49
CA LYS A 262 5.14 -4.17 30.40
C LYS A 262 6.44 -4.98 30.47
N GLY A 263 7.57 -4.28 30.37
CA GLY A 263 8.91 -4.88 30.46
C GLY A 263 9.45 -5.44 29.16
N PHE A 264 8.69 -5.36 28.05
CA PHE A 264 9.15 -5.75 26.73
C PHE A 264 9.39 -4.51 25.83
N ASP A 265 10.60 -4.40 25.30
CA ASP A 265 10.95 -3.38 24.31
C ASP A 265 10.54 -3.87 22.93
N TYR A 266 9.30 -3.54 22.55
CA TYR A 266 8.69 -3.99 21.27
C TYR A 266 9.36 -3.33 20.07
N GLU A 267 9.78 -2.08 20.21
CA GLU A 267 10.45 -1.32 19.14
C GLU A 267 11.76 -2.01 18.71
N LYS A 268 12.54 -2.50 19.68
CA LYS A 268 13.84 -3.12 19.38
C LYS A 268 13.80 -4.62 19.12
N ASN A 269 12.85 -5.32 19.71
CA ASN A 269 12.90 -6.78 19.79
C ASN A 269 11.76 -7.48 19.02
N ALA A 270 10.76 -6.73 18.54
CA ALA A 270 9.67 -7.32 17.78
C ALA A 270 9.86 -7.15 16.26
N PHE A 271 8.95 -7.74 15.53
CA PHE A 271 8.90 -7.80 14.08
C PHE A 271 7.57 -7.23 13.58
N VAL A 272 7.42 -7.07 12.27
CA VAL A 272 6.09 -7.05 11.66
C VAL A 272 5.50 -8.45 11.84
N ILE A 273 4.26 -8.53 12.30
CA ILE A 273 3.58 -9.80 12.56
C ILE A 273 2.27 -9.83 11.79
N SER A 274 2.01 -10.93 11.09
CA SER A 274 0.73 -11.29 10.48
C SER A 274 0.16 -12.49 11.23
N ASP A 275 -1.07 -12.35 11.75
CA ASP A 275 -1.71 -13.36 12.59
C ASP A 275 -3.15 -13.60 12.17
N SER A 276 -3.34 -14.47 11.19
CA SER A 276 -4.65 -14.83 10.66
C SER A 276 -5.52 -15.60 11.67
N ASP A 277 -4.93 -16.14 12.73
CA ASP A 277 -5.64 -16.86 13.81
C ASP A 277 -6.50 -15.92 14.66
N ILE A 278 -6.04 -14.67 14.81
CA ILE A 278 -6.74 -13.60 15.51
C ILE A 278 -7.22 -12.47 14.57
N GLY A 279 -6.89 -12.55 13.29
CA GLY A 279 -7.31 -11.60 12.27
C GLY A 279 -6.68 -10.21 12.39
N CYS A 280 -5.46 -10.14 12.91
CA CYS A 280 -4.74 -8.87 13.10
C CYS A 280 -3.30 -8.95 12.62
N TYR A 281 -2.81 -7.83 12.10
CA TYR A 281 -1.38 -7.62 11.96
C TYR A 281 -0.89 -6.61 13.01
N SER A 282 0.40 -6.67 13.33
CA SER A 282 1.03 -5.68 14.20
C SER A 282 2.45 -5.35 13.74
N ARG A 283 2.94 -4.17 14.10
CA ARG A 283 4.33 -3.79 13.89
C ARG A 283 4.85 -2.89 15.01
N PRO A 284 6.19 -2.86 15.20
CA PRO A 284 6.83 -1.90 16.08
C PRO A 284 6.59 -0.45 15.64
N GLU A 285 6.52 0.45 16.62
CA GLU A 285 6.45 1.89 16.39
C GLU A 285 7.35 2.64 17.37
N ILE A 286 7.86 3.79 16.93
CA ILE A 286 8.77 4.66 17.68
C ILE A 286 8.20 5.00 19.05
N GLY A 287 9.06 5.08 20.06
CA GLY A 287 8.69 5.34 21.45
C GLY A 287 8.13 4.12 22.16
N ASN A 288 8.53 2.93 21.71
CA ASN A 288 8.09 1.65 22.23
C ASN A 288 6.56 1.52 22.25
N HIS A 289 5.97 1.54 21.06
CA HIS A 289 4.56 1.33 20.81
C HIS A 289 4.33 0.17 19.84
N VAL A 290 3.07 -0.25 19.74
CA VAL A 290 2.58 -1.25 18.79
C VAL A 290 1.50 -0.60 17.96
N LEU A 291 1.62 -0.70 16.63
CA LEU A 291 0.50 -0.46 15.72
C LEU A 291 -0.20 -1.80 15.46
N ILE A 292 -1.53 -1.81 15.55
CA ILE A 292 -2.36 -2.99 15.34
C ILE A 292 -3.44 -2.65 14.32
N GLY A 293 -3.51 -3.40 13.23
CA GLY A 293 -4.55 -3.28 12.23
C GLY A 293 -5.24 -4.62 11.93
N SER A 294 -6.39 -4.55 11.26
CA SER A 294 -7.14 -5.74 10.86
C SER A 294 -6.52 -6.38 9.63
N GLU A 295 -6.50 -7.71 9.57
CA GLU A 295 -6.28 -8.50 8.35
C GLU A 295 -7.57 -8.71 7.55
N ASP A 296 -8.63 -8.01 7.94
CA ASP A 296 -9.92 -8.01 7.28
C ASP A 296 -10.58 -9.41 7.25
N PRO A 297 -10.67 -10.07 8.44
CA PRO A 297 -11.27 -11.39 8.52
C PRO A 297 -12.77 -11.34 8.13
N LYS A 298 -13.30 -12.46 7.62
CA LYS A 298 -14.67 -12.55 7.08
C LYS A 298 -15.78 -12.17 8.06
N CYS A 299 -15.51 -12.22 9.38
CA CYS A 299 -16.48 -11.83 10.40
C CYS A 299 -16.56 -10.31 10.62
N ASP A 300 -15.58 -9.54 10.13
CA ASP A 300 -15.60 -8.09 10.25
C ASP A 300 -16.41 -7.46 9.12
N GLU A 301 -17.16 -6.41 9.44
CA GLU A 301 -17.90 -5.63 8.46
C GLU A 301 -16.95 -4.71 7.67
N ARG A 302 -17.08 -4.70 6.36
CA ARG A 302 -16.39 -3.78 5.46
C ARG A 302 -17.22 -2.53 5.25
N ILE A 303 -16.77 -1.39 5.76
CA ILE A 303 -17.48 -0.11 5.69
C ILE A 303 -16.97 0.68 4.49
N PHE A 304 -17.65 0.54 3.34
CA PHE A 304 -17.38 1.36 2.16
C PHE A 304 -18.08 2.71 2.28
N VAL A 305 -17.40 3.78 1.88
CA VAL A 305 -17.85 5.16 2.10
C VAL A 305 -17.64 6.04 0.87
N ASP A 306 -18.31 7.19 0.82
CA ASP A 306 -17.93 8.29 -0.07
C ASP A 306 -16.67 8.97 0.54
N PRO A 307 -15.55 9.08 -0.20
CA PRO A 307 -14.32 9.65 0.34
C PRO A 307 -14.40 11.15 0.69
N ASP A 308 -15.45 11.86 0.25
CA ASP A 308 -15.69 13.26 0.60
C ASP A 308 -16.66 13.42 1.79
N ASP A 309 -17.46 12.39 2.11
CA ASP A 309 -18.47 12.42 3.18
C ASP A 309 -18.48 11.11 3.97
N TRP A 310 -17.67 11.04 5.04
CA TRP A 310 -17.57 9.85 5.88
C TRP A 310 -17.23 10.17 7.33
N ASP A 311 -17.65 9.30 8.24
CA ASP A 311 -17.35 9.41 9.67
C ASP A 311 -15.89 9.06 9.95
N GLN A 312 -15.11 10.02 10.43
CA GLN A 312 -13.69 9.92 10.75
C GLN A 312 -13.44 9.49 12.21
N ASN A 313 -14.47 9.18 12.96
CA ASN A 313 -14.32 8.68 14.33
C ASN A 313 -13.97 7.20 14.35
N PHE A 314 -13.27 6.78 15.40
CA PHE A 314 -13.07 5.38 15.70
C PHE A 314 -14.40 4.68 16.00
N THR A 315 -14.47 3.40 15.63
CA THR A 315 -15.60 2.52 15.94
C THR A 315 -15.19 1.46 16.97
N GLU A 316 -16.07 0.50 17.24
CA GLU A 316 -15.72 -0.69 18.04
C GLU A 316 -14.62 -1.54 17.39
N GLN A 317 -14.30 -1.33 16.12
CA GLN A 317 -13.21 -2.04 15.42
C GLN A 317 -11.86 -1.79 16.07
N TRP A 318 -11.57 -0.56 16.51
CA TRP A 318 -10.36 -0.23 17.25
C TRP A 318 -10.17 -1.12 18.49
N LYS A 319 -11.25 -1.28 19.29
CA LYS A 319 -11.25 -2.09 20.49
C LYS A 319 -11.17 -3.59 20.17
N THR A 320 -11.87 -4.01 19.13
CA THR A 320 -11.85 -5.39 18.64
C THR A 320 -10.44 -5.83 18.28
N GLN A 321 -9.70 -5.02 17.53
CA GLN A 321 -8.30 -5.30 17.18
C GLN A 321 -7.41 -5.41 18.43
N LEU A 322 -7.56 -4.49 19.38
CA LEU A 322 -6.79 -4.52 20.62
C LEU A 322 -7.07 -5.77 21.45
N LEU A 323 -8.34 -6.15 21.60
CA LEU A 323 -8.74 -7.36 22.34
C LEU A 323 -8.30 -8.64 21.64
N ARG A 324 -8.34 -8.70 20.31
CA ARG A 324 -7.79 -9.81 19.51
C ARG A 324 -6.28 -9.93 19.72
N GLN A 325 -5.54 -8.81 19.65
CA GLN A 325 -4.10 -8.80 19.89
C GLN A 325 -3.75 -9.26 21.32
N ALA A 326 -4.59 -8.93 22.32
CA ALA A 326 -4.40 -9.38 23.70
C ALA A 326 -4.54 -10.90 23.88
N GLN A 327 -5.20 -11.61 22.98
CA GLN A 327 -5.20 -13.08 22.98
C GLN A 327 -3.79 -13.61 22.69
N ARG A 328 -3.08 -12.95 21.75
CA ARG A 328 -1.70 -13.30 21.39
C ARG A 328 -0.67 -12.77 22.38
N PHE A 329 -0.90 -11.59 22.97
CA PHE A 329 -0.06 -10.96 23.99
C PHE A 329 -0.87 -10.75 25.27
N PRO A 330 -0.98 -11.78 26.17
CA PRO A 330 -1.90 -11.73 27.31
C PRO A 330 -1.70 -10.54 28.26
N ASP A 331 -0.45 -10.08 28.42
CA ASP A 331 -0.10 -8.94 29.28
C ASP A 331 -0.20 -7.58 28.57
N MET A 332 -0.86 -7.53 27.43
CA MET A 332 -1.06 -6.29 26.69
C MET A 332 -1.99 -5.35 27.47
N PRO A 333 -1.60 -4.09 27.71
CA PRO A 333 -2.45 -3.14 28.41
C PRO A 333 -3.67 -2.78 27.57
N ILE A 334 -4.86 -3.02 28.09
CA ILE A 334 -6.12 -2.59 27.48
C ILE A 334 -6.38 -1.14 27.87
N SER A 335 -6.04 -0.22 26.99
CA SER A 335 -6.23 1.21 27.21
C SER A 335 -7.69 1.62 26.98
N THR A 336 -8.21 2.49 27.82
CA THR A 336 -9.47 3.23 27.57
C THR A 336 -9.25 4.49 26.73
N ASN A 337 -8.00 4.93 26.58
CA ASN A 337 -7.63 6.07 25.77
C ASN A 337 -7.40 5.61 24.32
N ILE A 338 -8.35 5.93 23.45
CA ILE A 338 -8.32 5.59 22.03
C ILE A 338 -7.25 6.45 21.33
N LYS A 339 -6.26 5.79 20.77
CA LYS A 339 -5.19 6.40 19.95
C LYS A 339 -4.94 5.57 18.71
N GLY A 340 -4.64 6.23 17.61
CA GLY A 340 -4.33 5.58 16.35
C GLY A 340 -4.73 6.43 15.16
N VAL A 341 -5.11 5.77 14.09
CA VAL A 341 -5.47 6.40 12.82
C VAL A 341 -6.78 5.81 12.32
N VAL A 342 -7.65 6.68 11.82
CA VAL A 342 -8.80 6.32 10.99
C VAL A 342 -8.54 6.88 9.60
N ALA A 343 -8.59 6.04 8.57
CA ALA A 343 -8.23 6.43 7.21
C ALA A 343 -9.01 5.62 6.17
N LEU A 344 -8.74 5.89 4.90
CA LEU A 344 -9.37 5.20 3.79
C LEU A 344 -8.33 4.40 3.00
N TYR A 345 -8.68 3.16 2.65
CA TYR A 345 -8.05 2.43 1.55
C TYR A 345 -8.80 2.70 0.24
N ASP A 346 -8.07 2.70 -0.87
CA ASP A 346 -8.59 2.63 -2.23
C ASP A 346 -8.60 1.15 -2.66
N VAL A 347 -9.71 0.45 -2.51
CA VAL A 347 -9.79 -1.01 -2.67
C VAL A 347 -10.33 -1.37 -4.04
N SER A 348 -9.58 -2.13 -4.83
CA SER A 348 -10.03 -2.73 -6.07
C SER A 348 -10.87 -4.00 -5.81
N ASP A 349 -11.68 -4.42 -6.78
CA ASP A 349 -12.59 -5.56 -6.63
C ASP A 349 -11.89 -6.89 -6.28
N ASP A 350 -10.62 -7.03 -6.66
CA ASP A 350 -9.78 -8.20 -6.36
C ASP A 350 -8.57 -7.90 -5.47
N TRP A 351 -8.50 -6.72 -4.86
CA TRP A 351 -7.42 -6.27 -3.99
C TRP A 351 -6.03 -6.17 -4.65
N ILE A 352 -5.96 -6.34 -5.98
CA ILE A 352 -4.76 -6.11 -6.79
C ILE A 352 -4.84 -4.69 -7.37
N PRO A 353 -3.76 -3.90 -7.37
CA PRO A 353 -3.79 -2.54 -7.89
C PRO A 353 -4.03 -2.52 -9.41
N ILE A 354 -4.42 -1.36 -9.92
CA ILE A 354 -4.52 -1.06 -11.34
C ILE A 354 -3.39 -0.10 -11.68
N TYR A 355 -2.46 -0.57 -12.53
CA TYR A 355 -1.38 0.22 -13.11
C TYR A 355 -1.52 0.10 -14.64
N ASP A 356 -2.23 1.07 -15.25
CA ASP A 356 -2.67 0.91 -16.62
C ASP A 356 -2.89 2.26 -17.34
N LYS A 357 -3.06 2.19 -18.64
CA LYS A 357 -3.68 3.25 -19.45
C LYS A 357 -5.21 3.14 -19.34
N SER A 358 -5.94 4.10 -19.94
CA SER A 358 -7.38 4.00 -20.18
C SER A 358 -7.69 3.93 -21.67
N SER A 359 -8.97 3.87 -22.04
CA SER A 359 -9.42 4.06 -23.42
C SER A 359 -9.23 5.49 -23.91
N LEU A 360 -9.23 6.48 -23.00
CA LEU A 360 -8.95 7.87 -23.32
C LEU A 360 -7.44 8.09 -23.50
N PRO A 361 -6.94 8.33 -24.73
CA PRO A 361 -5.54 8.56 -24.97
C PRO A 361 -4.96 9.67 -24.09
N GLY A 362 -3.80 9.42 -23.49
CA GLY A 362 -3.15 10.32 -22.56
C GLY A 362 -3.66 10.26 -21.12
N PHE A 363 -4.69 9.46 -20.82
CA PHE A 363 -5.16 9.25 -19.45
C PHE A 363 -4.68 7.90 -18.91
N TYR A 364 -3.93 7.95 -17.81
CA TYR A 364 -3.33 6.81 -17.14
C TYR A 364 -3.79 6.71 -15.69
N MET A 365 -3.64 5.54 -15.07
CA MET A 365 -4.08 5.32 -13.69
C MET A 365 -3.14 4.41 -12.91
N ALA A 366 -2.87 4.80 -11.66
CA ALA A 366 -2.19 4.01 -10.66
C ALA A 366 -3.03 4.03 -9.37
N ILE A 367 -4.04 3.19 -9.32
CA ILE A 367 -5.17 3.23 -8.38
C ILE A 367 -5.42 1.85 -7.76
N GLY A 368 -6.37 1.75 -6.83
CA GLY A 368 -6.73 0.47 -6.23
C GLY A 368 -5.62 -0.10 -5.35
N SER A 369 -4.93 0.74 -4.58
CA SER A 369 -3.79 0.34 -3.75
C SER A 369 -4.14 -0.67 -2.65
N SER A 370 -5.41 -0.85 -2.32
CA SER A 370 -5.99 -1.86 -1.43
C SER A 370 -5.26 -1.98 -0.07
N GLY A 371 -4.69 -0.87 0.42
CA GLY A 371 -3.93 -0.81 1.67
C GLY A 371 -2.59 -1.56 1.65
N ASN A 372 -2.19 -2.14 0.53
CA ASN A 372 -1.03 -3.02 0.45
C ASN A 372 0.05 -2.59 -0.57
N GLN A 373 -0.04 -1.38 -1.16
CA GLN A 373 0.89 -0.94 -2.23
C GLN A 373 1.92 0.12 -1.81
N TYR A 374 1.93 0.58 -0.57
CA TYR A 374 2.93 1.55 -0.10
C TYR A 374 4.36 1.11 -0.43
N LYS A 375 4.70 -0.14 -0.13
CA LYS A 375 6.01 -0.74 -0.39
C LYS A 375 6.43 -0.74 -1.86
N ASN A 376 5.44 -0.79 -2.75
CA ASN A 376 5.65 -0.86 -4.19
C ASN A 376 5.78 0.54 -4.84
N ALA A 377 5.65 1.63 -4.08
CA ALA A 377 5.65 2.98 -4.64
C ALA A 377 6.84 3.28 -5.57
N PRO A 378 8.11 2.97 -5.22
CA PRO A 378 9.23 3.23 -6.12
C PRO A 378 9.12 2.45 -7.42
N ILE A 379 8.87 1.14 -7.36
CA ILE A 379 8.77 0.30 -8.56
C ILE A 379 7.49 0.56 -9.36
N ALA A 380 6.40 0.97 -8.71
CA ALA A 380 5.20 1.45 -9.40
C ALA A 380 5.49 2.73 -10.19
N GLY A 381 6.32 3.63 -9.64
CA GLY A 381 6.83 4.81 -10.35
C GLY A 381 7.58 4.42 -11.61
N VAL A 382 8.53 3.51 -11.51
CA VAL A 382 9.30 2.98 -12.67
C VAL A 382 8.37 2.35 -13.70
N MET A 383 7.47 1.49 -13.26
CA MET A 383 6.52 0.78 -14.14
C MET A 383 5.60 1.73 -14.88
N MET A 384 5.02 2.72 -14.18
CA MET A 384 4.13 3.69 -14.79
C MET A 384 4.87 4.64 -15.75
N ALA A 385 6.08 5.06 -15.42
CA ALA A 385 6.88 5.89 -16.31
C ALA A 385 7.25 5.15 -17.60
N ASP A 386 7.56 3.85 -17.53
CA ASP A 386 7.85 3.02 -18.69
C ASP A 386 6.59 2.76 -19.54
N LEU A 387 5.45 2.46 -18.89
CA LEU A 387 4.15 2.28 -19.54
C LEU A 387 3.72 3.55 -20.29
N ILE A 388 3.78 4.71 -19.62
CA ILE A 388 3.43 5.99 -20.22
C ILE A 388 4.30 6.28 -21.44
N GLU A 389 5.63 6.21 -21.29
CA GLU A 389 6.56 6.47 -22.39
C GLU A 389 6.31 5.58 -23.61
N LYS A 390 6.12 4.28 -23.41
CA LYS A 390 5.85 3.33 -24.51
C LYS A 390 4.50 3.59 -25.18
N CYS A 391 3.44 3.81 -24.39
CA CYS A 391 2.11 4.12 -24.95
C CYS A 391 2.10 5.44 -25.72
N GLU A 392 2.76 6.49 -25.23
CA GLU A 392 2.89 7.76 -25.92
C GLU A 392 3.70 7.65 -27.23
N ASN A 393 4.60 6.67 -27.33
CA ASN A 393 5.32 6.30 -28.54
C ASN A 393 4.56 5.31 -29.45
N GLY A 394 3.27 5.08 -29.19
CA GLY A 394 2.37 4.31 -30.07
C GLY A 394 2.27 2.82 -29.76
N HIS A 395 2.82 2.34 -28.63
CA HIS A 395 2.63 0.96 -28.21
C HIS A 395 1.21 0.70 -27.70
N ASP A 396 0.55 -0.33 -28.20
CA ASP A 396 -0.79 -0.73 -27.79
C ASP A 396 -0.72 -1.77 -26.66
N HIS A 397 -0.68 -1.28 -25.42
CA HIS A 397 -0.59 -2.10 -24.22
C HIS A 397 -1.77 -3.07 -24.03
N ASP A 398 -2.96 -2.75 -24.53
CA ASP A 398 -4.14 -3.63 -24.42
C ASP A 398 -4.00 -4.87 -25.31
N LYS A 399 -3.33 -4.74 -26.49
CA LYS A 399 -3.09 -5.87 -27.40
C LYS A 399 -1.79 -6.62 -27.11
N ASP A 400 -0.76 -5.88 -26.72
CA ASP A 400 0.57 -6.43 -26.43
C ASP A 400 1.05 -5.88 -25.09
N PRO A 401 0.70 -6.55 -23.97
CA PRO A 401 1.06 -6.07 -22.64
C PRO A 401 2.57 -5.92 -22.44
N ILE A 402 2.97 -4.74 -21.96
CA ILE A 402 4.36 -4.40 -21.69
C ILE A 402 4.96 -5.38 -20.68
N LYS A 403 6.18 -5.83 -20.96
CA LYS A 403 7.03 -6.54 -20.00
C LYS A 403 7.93 -5.54 -19.30
N LEU A 404 7.95 -5.60 -17.98
CA LEU A 404 8.84 -4.80 -17.13
C LEU A 404 9.96 -5.69 -16.59
N ASN A 405 11.21 -5.27 -16.82
CA ASN A 405 12.37 -5.93 -16.23
C ASN A 405 12.59 -5.42 -14.80
N LEU A 406 12.53 -6.34 -13.84
CA LEU A 406 12.83 -6.11 -12.43
C LEU A 406 14.32 -6.36 -12.20
N SER A 407 15.12 -5.30 -12.28
CA SER A 407 16.58 -5.36 -12.42
C SER A 407 17.30 -5.92 -11.20
N ASN A 408 16.79 -5.66 -9.98
CA ASN A 408 17.39 -6.17 -8.75
C ASN A 408 17.21 -7.68 -8.59
N ILE A 409 16.01 -8.19 -8.93
CA ILE A 409 15.71 -9.61 -8.79
C ILE A 409 15.91 -10.40 -10.10
N LYS A 410 16.26 -9.71 -11.20
CA LYS A 410 16.52 -10.28 -12.54
C LYS A 410 15.35 -11.12 -13.06
N ARG A 411 14.17 -10.56 -13.03
CA ARG A 411 12.93 -11.19 -13.51
C ARG A 411 12.14 -10.18 -14.35
N ASP A 412 11.40 -10.72 -15.31
CA ASP A 412 10.42 -9.94 -16.06
C ASP A 412 9.02 -10.24 -15.52
N ILE A 413 8.18 -9.20 -15.40
CA ILE A 413 6.76 -9.34 -15.13
C ILE A 413 5.95 -8.81 -16.31
N ASN A 414 4.74 -9.34 -16.46
CA ASN A 414 3.77 -8.85 -17.43
C ASN A 414 2.90 -7.76 -16.78
N VAL A 415 3.03 -6.49 -17.23
CA VAL A 415 2.27 -5.37 -16.68
C VAL A 415 0.75 -5.53 -16.92
N GLY A 416 0.34 -6.31 -17.93
CA GLY A 416 -1.06 -6.68 -18.15
C GLY A 416 -1.73 -7.39 -16.97
N PHE A 417 -0.94 -7.97 -16.04
CA PHE A 417 -1.46 -8.48 -14.77
C PHE A 417 -2.19 -7.39 -13.96
N TYR A 418 -1.79 -6.14 -14.10
CA TYR A 418 -2.36 -4.98 -13.40
C TYR A 418 -3.39 -4.22 -14.26
N SER A 419 -3.81 -4.78 -15.38
CA SER A 419 -4.73 -4.12 -16.30
C SER A 419 -6.11 -3.89 -15.68
N ARG A 420 -6.73 -2.75 -16.01
CA ARG A 420 -8.13 -2.42 -15.69
C ARG A 420 -9.14 -3.40 -16.31
N ASN A 421 -8.74 -4.05 -17.41
CA ASN A 421 -9.58 -4.98 -18.18
C ASN A 421 -9.43 -6.44 -17.78
N ARG A 422 -8.59 -6.74 -16.76
CA ARG A 422 -8.45 -8.10 -16.25
C ARG A 422 -9.78 -8.64 -15.70
N ILE A 423 -9.90 -9.94 -15.65
CA ILE A 423 -10.94 -10.60 -14.85
C ILE A 423 -10.49 -10.65 -13.39
N ILE A 424 -11.45 -10.70 -12.46
CA ILE A 424 -11.17 -10.85 -11.02
C ILE A 424 -10.23 -12.03 -10.80
N ASN A 425 -9.08 -11.76 -10.18
CA ASN A 425 -8.07 -12.77 -9.91
C ASN A 425 -8.41 -13.57 -8.66
N LYS A 426 -8.75 -14.84 -8.83
CA LYS A 426 -9.14 -15.75 -7.74
C LYS A 426 -7.97 -16.20 -6.85
N GLU A 427 -6.71 -15.97 -7.26
CA GLU A 427 -5.52 -16.24 -6.45
C GLU A 427 -5.24 -15.13 -5.43
N SER A 428 -5.89 -13.97 -5.56
CA SER A 428 -5.81 -12.91 -4.57
C SER A 428 -6.40 -13.36 -3.23
N SER A 429 -5.81 -12.88 -2.14
CA SER A 429 -6.32 -13.11 -0.78
C SER A 429 -7.67 -12.45 -0.53
N MET A 430 -8.12 -11.55 -1.41
CA MET A 430 -9.32 -10.71 -1.25
C MET A 430 -9.32 -9.89 0.06
N SER A 431 -8.14 -9.51 0.53
CA SER A 431 -7.91 -8.74 1.75
C SER A 431 -6.64 -7.89 1.64
N VAL A 432 -6.33 -7.12 2.69
CA VAL A 432 -5.09 -6.32 2.78
C VAL A 432 -3.81 -7.16 2.65
N LEU A 433 -3.92 -8.49 2.78
CA LEU A 433 -2.78 -9.40 2.60
C LEU A 433 -2.36 -9.55 1.12
N GLY A 434 -3.19 -9.22 0.15
CA GLY A 434 -2.88 -9.13 -1.28
C GLY A 434 -2.79 -10.44 -2.03
#